data_f9149204d3bb0380c37b69aaf7d68b83
#
_entry.id   f9149204d3bb0380c37b69aaf7d68b83
#
_cell.length_a   1.000
_cell.length_b   1.000
_cell.length_c   1.000
_cell.angle_alpha   90.00
_cell.angle_beta   90.00
_cell.angle_gamma   90.00
#
_symmetry.space_group_name_H-M   'P 1'
#
loop_
_entity.id
_entity.type
_entity.pdbx_description
1 polymer ?
#
loop_
_entity_poly.entity_id
_entity_poly.type
_entity_poly.pdbx_seq_one_letter_code
_entity_poly.pdbx_strand_id
1 'polypeptide(L)'
;MTTRSPLARDEYDRVPENSGGDTPRKNGLRNLPRKVVGVLVSCVVFVGALLGLYWGGAFEPWLNEYSTTTPACATASSPEDVQQALARTEELNAIRSAAKNVEFSQTLLCDGQKAVLTITYTDRSDFKRLNDAVTSAHLGAAAEIKLKR
;
A
#
# COMPACT_ATOMS: atom_id res chain seq x y z
N MET A 1 24.60 1.94 60.21
CA MET A 1 23.66 2.82 60.96
C MET A 1 22.31 2.70 60.32
N THR A 2 21.51 2.05 61.04
CA THR A 2 20.11 1.67 60.86
C THR A 2 19.18 2.90 61.07
N THR A 3 18.23 3.12 60.19
CA THR A 3 16.95 3.67 60.64
C THR A 3 15.82 3.18 59.77
N ARG A 4 15.04 2.37 60.42
CA ARG A 4 13.71 1.90 60.08
C ARG A 4 12.68 3.03 60.25
N SER A 5 11.59 2.94 59.43
CA SER A 5 10.20 2.90 59.89
C SER A 5 9.36 4.11 59.59
N PRO A 6 8.05 4.04 59.82
CA PRO A 6 7.10 2.93 59.76
C PRO A 6 5.80 3.23 58.95
N LEU A 7 5.10 2.19 58.60
CA LEU A 7 3.66 1.90 58.72
C LEU A 7 2.70 3.06 59.05
N ALA A 8 1.75 3.29 58.19
CA ALA A 8 0.37 3.57 58.47
C ALA A 8 -0.42 3.01 57.30
N ARG A 9 -1.07 1.95 57.39
CA ARG A 9 -2.28 1.45 58.08
C ARG A 9 -3.54 2.17 57.59
N ASP A 10 -4.33 1.41 56.85
CA ASP A 10 -5.77 1.32 56.86
C ASP A 10 -6.58 2.60 56.66
N GLU A 11 -7.17 2.70 55.50
CA GLU A 11 -8.57 3.11 55.46
C GLU A 11 -9.29 2.25 54.42
N TYR A 12 -9.70 1.13 54.90
CA TYR A 12 -10.73 0.25 54.41
C TYR A 12 -12.07 0.91 54.77
N ASP A 13 -13.01 0.78 53.88
CA ASP A 13 -14.44 1.07 54.03
C ASP A 13 -14.94 2.30 53.27
N ARG A 14 -15.53 2.03 52.18
CA ARG A 14 -16.97 2.16 51.91
C ARG A 14 -17.31 1.78 50.49
N VAL A 15 -17.73 0.57 50.30
CA VAL A 15 -18.56 0.17 49.17
C VAL A 15 -19.95 0.76 49.37
N PRO A 16 -20.45 1.61 48.49
CA PRO A 16 -21.89 1.80 48.43
C PRO A 16 -22.43 0.67 47.54
N GLU A 17 -23.01 -0.28 48.21
CA GLU A 17 -24.00 -1.18 47.67
C GLU A 17 -25.17 -0.35 47.13
N ASN A 18 -25.14 -0.08 45.83
CA ASN A 18 -26.33 0.44 45.16
C ASN A 18 -26.88 -0.66 44.25
N SER A 19 -27.67 -1.47 44.91
CA SER A 19 -28.66 -2.36 44.33
C SER A 19 -29.68 -1.50 43.56
N GLY A 20 -29.50 -1.44 42.27
CA GLY A 20 -30.44 -0.86 41.34
C GLY A 20 -30.33 -1.62 40.05
N GLY A 21 -31.06 -2.74 39.98
CA GLY A 21 -31.18 -3.51 38.75
C GLY A 21 -31.93 -2.72 37.70
N ASP A 22 -31.18 -2.12 36.80
CA ASP A 22 -31.69 -1.73 35.49
C ASP A 22 -31.10 -2.68 34.45
N THR A 23 -31.85 -3.77 34.26
CA THR A 23 -31.70 -4.60 33.05
C THR A 23 -31.90 -3.70 31.84
N PRO A 24 -30.92 -3.56 30.91
CA PRO A 24 -31.15 -2.83 29.70
C PRO A 24 -32.28 -3.52 28.94
N ARG A 25 -33.39 -2.80 28.84
CA ARG A 25 -34.56 -3.18 28.02
C ARG A 25 -34.10 -3.58 26.61
N LYS A 26 -34.10 -4.88 26.33
CA LYS A 26 -33.93 -5.47 24.99
C LYS A 26 -35.12 -5.19 24.06
N ASN A 27 -35.63 -3.98 23.99
CA ASN A 27 -36.86 -3.68 23.26
C ASN A 27 -36.67 -2.67 22.13
N GLY A 28 -35.45 -2.50 21.57
CA GLY A 28 -35.20 -1.51 20.50
C GLY A 28 -35.36 -2.02 19.04
N LEU A 29 -35.30 -3.33 18.81
CA LEU A 29 -35.26 -3.84 17.42
C LEU A 29 -36.56 -4.50 16.90
N ARG A 30 -37.60 -4.61 17.76
CA ARG A 30 -38.79 -5.39 17.38
C ARG A 30 -39.81 -4.66 16.50
N ASN A 31 -39.67 -3.35 16.31
CA ASN A 31 -40.67 -2.54 15.58
C ASN A 31 -40.12 -1.79 14.37
N LEU A 32 -38.95 -2.19 13.84
CA LEU A 32 -38.53 -1.61 12.56
C LEU A 32 -39.43 -2.17 11.43
N PRO A 33 -40.03 -1.30 10.60
CA PRO A 33 -40.83 -1.77 9.48
C PRO A 33 -39.95 -2.65 8.57
N ARG A 34 -40.52 -3.78 8.13
CA ARG A 34 -39.82 -4.78 7.31
C ARG A 34 -39.01 -4.17 6.15
N LYS A 35 -39.48 -3.06 5.59
CA LYS A 35 -38.79 -2.30 4.53
C LYS A 35 -37.45 -1.72 4.97
N VAL A 36 -37.37 -1.19 6.22
CA VAL A 36 -36.14 -0.61 6.79
C VAL A 36 -35.10 -1.68 7.12
N VAL A 37 -35.57 -2.84 7.61
CA VAL A 37 -34.67 -3.99 7.86
C VAL A 37 -34.06 -4.50 6.54
N GLY A 38 -34.87 -4.59 5.47
CA GLY A 38 -34.36 -4.99 4.15
C GLY A 38 -33.27 -4.06 3.60
N VAL A 39 -33.47 -2.75 3.74
CA VAL A 39 -32.50 -1.74 3.30
C VAL A 39 -31.20 -1.83 4.12
N LEU A 40 -31.30 -1.98 5.45
CA LEU A 40 -30.12 -2.11 6.32
C LEU A 40 -29.30 -3.35 6.01
N VAL A 41 -29.98 -4.50 5.82
CA VAL A 41 -29.29 -5.76 5.44
C VAL A 41 -28.61 -5.61 4.08
N SER A 42 -29.30 -5.00 3.10
CA SER A 42 -28.71 -4.76 1.78
C SER A 42 -27.47 -3.85 1.87
N CYS A 43 -27.50 -2.78 2.65
CA CYS A 43 -26.35 -1.90 2.85
C CYS A 43 -25.17 -2.61 3.52
N VAL A 44 -25.42 -3.44 4.54
CA VAL A 44 -24.35 -4.21 5.22
C VAL A 44 -23.70 -5.22 4.27
N VAL A 45 -24.51 -5.92 3.46
CA VAL A 45 -23.97 -6.87 2.46
C VAL A 45 -23.17 -6.14 1.40
N PHE A 46 -23.63 -4.97 0.94
CA PHE A 46 -22.92 -4.18 -0.08
C PHE A 46 -21.59 -3.63 0.45
N VAL A 47 -21.59 -3.08 1.67
CA VAL A 47 -20.36 -2.59 2.31
C VAL A 47 -19.40 -3.76 2.60
N GLY A 48 -19.90 -4.90 3.05
CA GLY A 48 -19.09 -6.11 3.28
C GLY A 48 -18.47 -6.64 1.98
N ALA A 49 -19.21 -6.62 0.87
CA ALA A 49 -18.70 -6.99 -0.45
C ALA A 49 -17.61 -6.03 -0.94
N LEU A 50 -17.80 -4.71 -0.78
CA LEU A 50 -16.80 -3.70 -1.13
C LEU A 50 -15.53 -3.84 -0.28
N LEU A 51 -15.67 -4.06 1.03
CA LEU A 51 -14.53 -4.31 1.91
C LEU A 51 -13.81 -5.61 1.56
N GLY A 52 -14.55 -6.67 1.24
CA GLY A 52 -13.97 -7.94 0.79
C GLY A 52 -13.18 -7.81 -0.51
N LEU A 53 -13.67 -7.03 -1.47
CA LEU A 53 -12.96 -6.70 -2.71
C LEU A 53 -11.71 -5.86 -2.45
N TYR A 54 -11.79 -4.90 -1.53
CA TYR A 54 -10.66 -4.05 -1.15
C TYR A 54 -9.54 -4.85 -0.46
N TRP A 55 -9.91 -5.74 0.48
CA TRP A 55 -8.94 -6.58 1.20
C TRP A 55 -8.48 -7.79 0.39
N GLY A 56 -9.28 -8.26 -0.56
CA GLY A 56 -8.94 -9.36 -1.45
C GLY A 56 -7.98 -8.99 -2.59
N GLY A 57 -7.47 -7.75 -2.64
CA GLY A 57 -6.53 -7.32 -3.67
C GLY A 57 -7.14 -7.21 -5.08
N ALA A 58 -8.48 -7.29 -5.21
CA ALA A 58 -9.14 -7.21 -6.51
C ALA A 58 -8.93 -5.85 -7.23
N PHE A 59 -8.49 -4.83 -6.49
CA PHE A 59 -8.14 -3.51 -7.05
C PHE A 59 -6.65 -3.37 -7.41
N GLU A 60 -5.77 -4.31 -7.00
CA GLU A 60 -4.35 -4.24 -7.31
C GLU A 60 -4.05 -4.23 -8.82
N PRO A 61 -4.72 -5.04 -9.66
CA PRO A 61 -4.49 -5.00 -11.11
C PRO A 61 -4.78 -3.63 -11.72
N TRP A 62 -5.79 -2.93 -11.21
CA TRP A 62 -6.20 -1.61 -11.69
C TRP A 62 -5.22 -0.50 -11.27
N LEU A 63 -4.57 -0.65 -10.12
CA LEU A 63 -3.59 0.31 -9.62
C LEU A 63 -2.22 0.15 -10.28
N ASN A 64 -1.92 -1.04 -10.80
CA ASN A 64 -0.65 -1.37 -11.45
C ASN A 64 -0.69 -1.31 -12.98
N GLU A 65 -1.83 -0.95 -13.59
CA GLU A 65 -1.98 -0.89 -15.05
C GLU A 65 -0.96 0.06 -15.72
N TYR A 66 -0.45 1.03 -14.97
CA TYR A 66 0.50 2.05 -15.44
C TYR A 66 1.91 1.87 -14.85
N SER A 67 2.23 0.67 -14.41
CA SER A 67 3.55 0.32 -13.88
C SER A 67 3.91 -1.09 -14.31
N THR A 68 5.19 -1.32 -14.60
CA THR A 68 5.69 -2.67 -14.83
C THR A 68 6.01 -3.34 -13.50
N THR A 69 5.97 -4.67 -13.46
CA THR A 69 6.35 -5.44 -12.27
C THR A 69 7.86 -5.35 -12.05
N THR A 70 8.28 -5.15 -10.80
CA THR A 70 9.69 -5.23 -10.43
C THR A 70 10.24 -6.62 -10.76
N PRO A 71 11.36 -6.73 -11.50
CA PRO A 71 11.96 -8.02 -11.83
C PRO A 71 12.33 -8.83 -10.58
N ALA A 72 12.16 -10.15 -10.66
CA ALA A 72 12.65 -11.04 -9.63
C ALA A 72 14.20 -11.05 -9.61
N CYS A 73 14.81 -11.46 -8.49
CA CYS A 73 16.26 -11.54 -8.37
C CYS A 73 16.95 -12.34 -9.48
N ALA A 74 16.30 -13.39 -9.97
CA ALA A 74 16.84 -14.22 -11.05
C ALA A 74 16.91 -13.50 -12.42
N THR A 75 16.04 -12.51 -12.64
CA THR A 75 15.93 -11.76 -13.90
C THR A 75 16.43 -10.32 -13.80
N ALA A 76 16.81 -9.88 -12.59
CA ALA A 76 17.40 -8.58 -12.36
C ALA A 76 18.86 -8.55 -12.84
N SER A 77 19.31 -7.39 -13.29
CA SER A 77 20.66 -7.16 -13.82
C SER A 77 21.70 -7.01 -12.72
N SER A 78 22.98 -6.98 -13.08
CA SER A 78 24.02 -6.56 -12.16
C SER A 78 23.96 -5.04 -11.93
N PRO A 79 24.48 -4.52 -10.81
CA PRO A 79 24.58 -3.07 -10.60
C PRO A 79 25.37 -2.35 -11.69
N GLU A 80 26.42 -3.01 -12.22
CA GLU A 80 27.28 -2.48 -13.28
C GLU A 80 26.51 -2.34 -14.60
N ASP A 81 25.68 -3.32 -14.98
CA ASP A 81 24.88 -3.26 -16.20
C ASP A 81 23.90 -2.08 -16.14
N VAL A 82 23.28 -1.85 -14.97
CA VAL A 82 22.38 -0.70 -14.77
C VAL A 82 23.15 0.62 -14.85
N GLN A 83 24.36 0.71 -14.31
CA GLN A 83 25.20 1.90 -14.45
C GLN A 83 25.60 2.14 -15.91
N GLN A 84 25.94 1.09 -16.66
CA GLN A 84 26.21 1.22 -18.09
C GLN A 84 24.96 1.69 -18.87
N ALA A 85 23.77 1.17 -18.51
CA ALA A 85 22.52 1.65 -19.09
C ALA A 85 22.28 3.14 -18.80
N LEU A 86 22.58 3.58 -17.57
CA LEU A 86 22.47 5.00 -17.16
C LEU A 86 23.49 5.89 -17.90
N ALA A 87 24.59 5.36 -18.37
CA ALA A 87 25.59 6.11 -19.15
C ALA A 87 25.19 6.29 -20.64
N ARG A 88 24.17 5.55 -21.14
CA ARG A 88 23.69 5.64 -22.52
C ARG A 88 22.78 6.83 -22.73
N THR A 89 23.36 8.00 -22.90
CA THR A 89 22.64 9.28 -22.95
C THR A 89 21.67 9.40 -24.12
N GLU A 90 21.98 8.82 -25.28
CA GLU A 90 21.12 8.89 -26.48
C GLU A 90 19.82 8.11 -26.27
N GLU A 91 19.93 6.86 -25.81
CA GLU A 91 18.78 6.00 -25.51
C GLU A 91 17.91 6.58 -24.39
N LEU A 92 18.55 7.10 -23.34
CA LEU A 92 17.82 7.74 -22.25
C LEU A 92 17.13 9.02 -22.68
N ASN A 93 17.71 9.81 -23.59
CA ASN A 93 17.07 10.98 -24.15
C ASN A 93 15.87 10.61 -25.03
N ALA A 94 15.97 9.52 -25.82
CA ALA A 94 14.83 9.00 -26.57
C ALA A 94 13.67 8.61 -25.62
N ILE A 95 13.96 7.88 -24.54
CA ILE A 95 12.98 7.53 -23.51
C ILE A 95 12.40 8.79 -22.84
N ARG A 96 13.24 9.76 -22.48
CA ARG A 96 12.81 11.04 -21.86
C ARG A 96 11.88 11.83 -22.76
N SER A 97 12.05 11.75 -24.09
CA SER A 97 11.18 12.42 -25.06
C SER A 97 9.80 11.79 -25.20
N ALA A 98 9.65 10.52 -24.76
CA ALA A 98 8.39 9.77 -24.88
C ALA A 98 7.37 10.15 -23.79
N ALA A 99 7.81 10.73 -22.68
CA ALA A 99 6.92 11.08 -21.56
C ALA A 99 7.42 12.34 -20.82
N LYS A 100 6.50 12.97 -20.07
CA LYS A 100 6.82 14.15 -19.26
C LYS A 100 7.41 13.75 -17.92
N ASN A 101 8.39 14.56 -17.44
CA ASN A 101 8.99 14.40 -16.11
C ASN A 101 9.52 12.97 -15.86
N VAL A 102 10.25 12.43 -16.84
CA VAL A 102 10.90 11.13 -16.69
C VAL A 102 12.18 11.28 -15.87
N GLU A 103 12.26 10.51 -14.79
CA GLU A 103 13.45 10.40 -13.94
C GLU A 103 13.99 8.96 -14.01
N PHE A 104 15.30 8.83 -14.01
CA PHE A 104 15.99 7.53 -14.02
C PHE A 104 16.73 7.35 -12.71
N SER A 105 16.64 6.18 -12.13
CA SER A 105 17.37 5.81 -10.92
C SER A 105 17.73 4.33 -10.93
N GLN A 106 18.72 3.96 -10.14
CA GLN A 106 19.07 2.58 -9.87
C GLN A 106 18.40 2.15 -8.58
N THR A 107 17.68 1.04 -8.59
CA THR A 107 17.15 0.41 -7.38
C THR A 107 17.90 -0.89 -7.13
N LEU A 108 18.51 -1.03 -5.96
CA LEU A 108 19.20 -2.25 -5.56
C LEU A 108 18.19 -3.29 -5.06
N LEU A 109 18.41 -4.53 -5.44
CA LEU A 109 17.61 -5.71 -5.08
C LEU A 109 18.53 -6.79 -4.49
N CYS A 110 17.96 -7.77 -3.78
CA CYS A 110 18.67 -8.98 -3.38
C CYS A 110 19.94 -8.66 -2.57
N ASP A 111 19.80 -7.89 -1.51
CA ASP A 111 20.91 -7.47 -0.63
C ASP A 111 22.05 -6.74 -1.37
N GLY A 112 21.69 -5.97 -2.41
CA GLY A 112 22.62 -5.17 -3.20
C GLY A 112 23.35 -5.94 -4.30
N GLN A 113 23.13 -7.24 -4.45
CA GLN A 113 23.79 -8.06 -5.48
C GLN A 113 23.19 -7.89 -6.86
N LYS A 114 21.96 -7.42 -6.93
CA LYS A 114 21.22 -7.18 -8.16
C LYS A 114 20.67 -5.77 -8.18
N ALA A 115 20.34 -5.29 -9.37
CA ALA A 115 19.79 -3.97 -9.59
C ALA A 115 18.79 -3.96 -10.73
N VAL A 116 17.96 -2.93 -10.74
CA VAL A 116 17.02 -2.62 -11.81
C VAL A 116 17.08 -1.13 -12.12
N LEU A 117 16.96 -0.78 -13.39
CA LEU A 117 16.79 0.59 -13.82
C LEU A 117 15.35 1.01 -13.57
N THR A 118 15.12 1.87 -12.59
CA THR A 118 13.79 2.40 -12.26
C THR A 118 13.56 3.69 -13.05
N ILE A 119 12.49 3.71 -13.83
CA ILE A 119 12.05 4.82 -14.67
C ILE A 119 10.76 5.34 -14.08
N THR A 120 10.76 6.55 -13.51
CA THR A 120 9.57 7.17 -12.97
C THR A 120 9.04 8.25 -13.89
N TYR A 121 7.71 8.41 -13.94
CA TYR A 121 7.02 9.38 -14.78
C TYR A 121 5.73 9.84 -14.09
N THR A 122 5.10 10.93 -14.56
CA THR A 122 3.98 11.56 -13.83
C THR A 122 2.63 11.49 -14.54
N ASP A 123 2.59 11.32 -15.86
CA ASP A 123 1.35 11.35 -16.64
C ASP A 123 0.96 9.94 -17.12
N ARG A 124 -0.16 9.41 -16.62
CA ARG A 124 -0.67 8.08 -16.99
C ARG A 124 -0.86 7.89 -18.49
N SER A 125 -1.21 8.94 -19.21
CA SER A 125 -1.41 8.88 -20.66
C SER A 125 -0.14 8.58 -21.44
N ASP A 126 1.02 8.79 -20.82
CA ASP A 126 2.32 8.57 -21.43
C ASP A 126 2.82 7.12 -21.30
N PHE A 127 2.18 6.29 -20.45
CA PHE A 127 2.66 4.93 -20.14
C PHE A 127 2.97 4.10 -21.35
N LYS A 128 2.04 4.02 -22.31
CA LYS A 128 2.22 3.19 -23.51
C LYS A 128 3.43 3.65 -24.33
N ARG A 129 3.54 4.95 -24.59
CA ARG A 129 4.68 5.52 -25.34
C ARG A 129 6.00 5.29 -24.63
N LEU A 130 5.99 5.47 -23.30
CA LEU A 130 7.16 5.24 -22.47
C LEU A 130 7.59 3.77 -22.50
N ASN A 131 6.65 2.85 -22.33
CA ASN A 131 6.92 1.41 -22.38
C ASN A 131 7.46 0.96 -23.76
N ASP A 132 6.89 1.47 -24.85
CA ASP A 132 7.36 1.21 -26.21
C ASP A 132 8.79 1.75 -26.41
N ALA A 133 9.08 2.95 -25.91
CA ALA A 133 10.41 3.55 -25.99
C ALA A 133 11.46 2.76 -25.19
N VAL A 134 11.12 2.34 -23.96
CA VAL A 134 12.01 1.52 -23.11
C VAL A 134 12.31 0.17 -23.78
N THR A 135 11.29 -0.48 -24.33
CA THR A 135 11.44 -1.76 -25.02
C THR A 135 12.32 -1.63 -26.26
N SER A 136 12.18 -0.52 -27.01
CA SER A 136 12.95 -0.27 -28.24
C SER A 136 14.39 0.14 -27.99
N ALA A 137 14.68 0.71 -26.82
CA ALA A 137 16.00 1.26 -26.50
C ALA A 137 17.08 0.19 -26.24
N HIS A 138 16.71 -1.08 -26.05
CA HIS A 138 17.65 -2.19 -25.81
C HIS A 138 18.76 -1.83 -24.79
N LEU A 139 18.37 -1.34 -23.62
CA LEU A 139 19.28 -0.79 -22.62
C LEU A 139 20.33 -1.80 -22.08
N GLY A 140 20.12 -3.11 -22.29
CA GLY A 140 21.00 -4.16 -21.78
C GLY A 140 20.87 -4.40 -20.27
N ALA A 141 19.93 -3.73 -19.61
CA ALA A 141 19.63 -3.89 -18.20
C ALA A 141 18.12 -4.10 -17.99
N ALA A 142 17.79 -4.83 -16.93
CA ALA A 142 16.41 -4.97 -16.51
C ALA A 142 15.86 -3.59 -16.08
N ALA A 143 14.69 -3.23 -16.60
CA ALA A 143 14.04 -1.95 -16.31
C ALA A 143 12.64 -2.15 -15.73
N GLU A 144 12.24 -1.27 -14.83
CA GLU A 144 10.88 -1.14 -14.33
C GLU A 144 10.37 0.28 -14.53
N ILE A 145 9.08 0.41 -14.82
CA ILE A 145 8.43 1.71 -15.01
C ILE A 145 7.47 1.91 -13.85
N LYS A 146 7.55 3.05 -13.18
CA LYS A 146 6.72 3.43 -12.04
C LYS A 146 6.06 4.78 -12.24
N LEU A 147 4.75 4.84 -12.00
CA LEU A 147 4.03 6.10 -11.95
C LEU A 147 4.33 6.82 -10.61
N LYS A 148 4.89 8.03 -10.68
CA LYS A 148 5.11 8.89 -9.53
C LYS A 148 3.75 9.48 -9.11
N ARG A 149 3.36 9.24 -7.88
CA ARG A 149 2.12 9.76 -7.28
C ARG A 149 2.37 11.07 -6.54
#